data_5848f387bc05d0d745f5756b00e99794
#
_entry.id   5848f387bc05d0d745f5756b00e99794
#
_cell.length_a   1.000
_cell.length_b   1.000
_cell.length_c   1.000
_cell.angle_alpha   90.00
_cell.angle_beta   90.00
_cell.angle_gamma   90.00
#
_symmetry.space_group_name_H-M   'P 1'
#
loop_
_entity.id
_entity.type
_entity.pdbx_description
1 polymer ?
#
loop_
_entity_poly.entity_id
_entity_poly.type
_entity_poly.pdbx_seq_one_letter_code
_entity_poly.pdbx_strand_id
1 'polypeptide(L)'
;MSGRAGCEGGVTVSVQRLLDDYDVLVMAGGAEQGRDLEVPGRELAGVHYAMEFLTQQNKRVAGDSEAIAAPTGTISAAGKHVVVIGGGDTGSDCIGTSNRHGAASVTQLEIMPQPPAHENKAMTWPDWPLKLRTSSSQEEGCERDFAVATKRAIGEDGKITALEC
;
A
#
# COMPACT_ATOMS: atom_id res chain seq x y z
N MET A 1 -29.29 1.32 5.46
CA MET A 1 -28.14 2.05 4.89
C MET A 1 -28.25 1.97 3.37
N SER A 2 -28.33 3.10 2.67
CA SER A 2 -28.42 3.11 1.19
C SER A 2 -27.13 3.70 0.65
N GLY A 3 -26.49 2.98 -0.29
CA GLY A 3 -25.30 3.46 -1.01
C GLY A 3 -25.70 3.96 -2.41
N ARG A 4 -25.09 5.03 -2.89
CA ARG A 4 -25.20 5.49 -4.28
C ARG A 4 -23.83 5.40 -4.93
N ALA A 5 -23.72 4.60 -5.98
CA ALA A 5 -22.52 4.57 -6.82
C ALA A 5 -22.59 5.63 -7.93
N GLY A 6 -21.45 5.96 -8.53
CA GLY A 6 -21.36 6.94 -9.62
C GLY A 6 -21.61 8.39 -9.18
N CYS A 7 -21.43 8.68 -7.89
CA CYS A 7 -21.57 10.04 -7.34
C CYS A 7 -20.20 10.58 -6.95
N GLU A 8 -19.85 11.75 -7.44
CA GLU A 8 -18.63 12.48 -7.08
C GLU A 8 -19.03 13.77 -6.35
N GLY A 9 -18.64 13.86 -5.06
CA GLY A 9 -18.92 15.04 -4.24
C GLY A 9 -18.24 16.29 -4.79
N GLY A 10 -19.01 17.37 -4.94
CA GLY A 10 -18.55 18.62 -5.56
C GLY A 10 -18.69 18.65 -7.09
N VAL A 11 -18.88 17.51 -7.76
CA VAL A 11 -19.04 17.42 -9.22
C VAL A 11 -20.44 16.97 -9.59
N THR A 12 -20.81 15.71 -9.33
CA THR A 12 -22.14 15.19 -9.65
C THR A 12 -23.17 15.42 -8.54
N VAL A 13 -22.71 15.60 -7.32
CA VAL A 13 -23.52 15.99 -6.16
C VAL A 13 -22.89 17.23 -5.52
N SER A 14 -23.62 18.36 -5.51
CA SER A 14 -23.09 19.60 -4.94
C SER A 14 -22.88 19.47 -3.42
N VAL A 15 -21.83 20.09 -2.92
CA VAL A 15 -21.54 20.14 -1.48
C VAL A 15 -22.70 20.77 -0.71
N GLN A 16 -23.30 21.83 -1.27
CA GLN A 16 -24.44 22.52 -0.66
C GLN A 16 -25.61 21.57 -0.44
N ARG A 17 -25.96 20.76 -1.42
CA ARG A 17 -27.02 19.77 -1.30
C ARG A 17 -26.74 18.76 -0.18
N LEU A 18 -25.47 18.32 -0.04
CA LEU A 18 -25.11 17.40 1.04
C LEU A 18 -25.26 18.05 2.42
N LEU A 19 -24.92 19.35 2.53
CA LEU A 19 -25.08 20.10 3.77
C LEU A 19 -26.56 20.41 4.10
N ASP A 20 -27.40 20.55 3.08
CA ASP A 20 -28.83 20.78 3.25
C ASP A 20 -29.59 19.48 3.61
N ASP A 21 -29.17 18.35 3.07
CA ASP A 21 -29.84 17.05 3.21
C ASP A 21 -29.40 16.29 4.48
N TYR A 22 -28.24 16.62 5.10
CA TYR A 22 -27.66 15.88 6.23
C TYR A 22 -27.13 16.78 7.34
N ASP A 23 -27.33 16.39 8.59
CA ASP A 23 -26.82 17.10 9.78
C ASP A 23 -25.29 17.00 9.92
N VAL A 24 -24.67 15.92 9.43
CA VAL A 24 -23.23 15.67 9.50
C VAL A 24 -22.73 15.01 8.23
N LEU A 25 -21.62 15.52 7.72
CA LEU A 25 -20.91 14.94 6.58
C LEU A 25 -19.57 14.35 7.04
N VAL A 26 -19.40 13.03 6.87
CA VAL A 26 -18.14 12.35 7.16
C VAL A 26 -17.39 12.10 5.87
N MET A 27 -16.21 12.71 5.72
CA MET A 27 -15.34 12.52 4.57
C MET A 27 -14.37 11.36 4.86
N ALA A 28 -14.49 10.27 4.12
CA ALA A 28 -13.68 9.07 4.26
C ALA A 28 -13.14 8.59 2.90
N GLY A 29 -12.67 9.54 2.09
CA GLY A 29 -12.24 9.30 0.69
C GLY A 29 -10.88 8.62 0.54
N GLY A 30 -10.08 8.55 1.61
CA GLY A 30 -8.70 8.02 1.54
C GLY A 30 -7.75 8.95 0.78
N ALA A 31 -6.61 8.40 0.36
CA ALA A 31 -5.61 9.07 -0.46
C ALA A 31 -5.20 8.15 -1.61
N GLU A 32 -5.44 8.57 -2.84
CA GLU A 32 -5.12 7.77 -4.03
C GLU A 32 -3.77 8.14 -4.64
N GLN A 33 -3.28 9.36 -4.39
CA GLN A 33 -1.99 9.80 -4.89
C GLN A 33 -0.86 9.24 -4.01
N GLY A 34 -0.09 8.30 -4.55
CA GLY A 34 1.09 7.73 -3.90
C GLY A 34 2.21 8.76 -3.75
N ARG A 35 2.98 8.66 -2.66
CA ARG A 35 4.29 9.31 -2.59
C ARG A 35 5.25 8.57 -3.48
N ASP A 36 6.00 9.27 -4.31
CA ASP A 36 7.03 8.64 -5.12
C ASP A 36 8.31 8.41 -4.31
N LEU A 37 9.07 7.43 -4.74
CA LEU A 37 10.41 7.16 -4.26
C LEU A 37 11.40 7.80 -5.24
N GLU A 38 11.84 9.02 -4.94
CA GLU A 38 12.73 9.81 -5.81
C GLU A 38 14.18 9.33 -5.70
N VAL A 39 14.47 8.15 -6.23
CA VAL A 39 15.80 7.55 -6.24
C VAL A 39 16.20 7.11 -7.66
N PRO A 40 17.50 7.05 -7.99
CA PRO A 40 17.96 6.50 -9.26
C PRO A 40 17.46 5.06 -9.46
N GLY A 41 17.03 4.74 -10.68
CA GLY A 41 16.48 3.43 -11.04
C GLY A 41 14.99 3.26 -10.71
N ARG A 42 14.29 4.33 -10.28
CA ARG A 42 12.84 4.31 -10.04
C ARG A 42 12.04 3.88 -11.27
N GLU A 43 12.56 4.15 -12.46
CA GLU A 43 11.97 3.85 -13.76
C GLU A 43 12.12 2.39 -14.20
N LEU A 44 12.88 1.57 -13.47
CA LEU A 44 13.11 0.18 -13.82
C LEU A 44 11.83 -0.64 -13.76
N ALA A 45 11.65 -1.52 -14.72
CA ALA A 45 10.53 -2.46 -14.72
C ALA A 45 10.60 -3.36 -13.48
N GLY A 46 9.46 -3.49 -12.79
CA GLY A 46 9.35 -4.19 -11.51
C GLY A 46 9.28 -3.26 -10.30
N VAL A 47 9.44 -1.95 -10.49
CA VAL A 47 9.20 -0.93 -9.46
C VAL A 47 7.80 -0.35 -9.67
N HIS A 48 6.89 -0.61 -8.75
CA HIS A 48 5.47 -0.28 -8.87
C HIS A 48 4.97 0.53 -7.66
N TYR A 49 3.94 1.34 -7.88
CA TYR A 49 3.17 1.90 -6.77
C TYR A 49 2.29 0.84 -6.13
N ALA A 50 2.18 0.89 -4.80
CA ALA A 50 1.31 -0.01 -4.04
C ALA A 50 -0.14 0.01 -4.56
N MET A 51 -0.68 1.19 -4.86
CA MET A 51 -2.06 1.34 -5.32
C MET A 51 -2.30 0.75 -6.71
N GLU A 52 -1.31 0.71 -7.60
CA GLU A 52 -1.41 0.00 -8.89
C GLU A 52 -1.59 -1.51 -8.66
N PHE A 53 -0.77 -2.07 -7.78
CA PHE A 53 -0.80 -3.49 -7.42
C PHE A 53 -2.10 -3.88 -6.71
N LEU A 54 -2.48 -3.14 -5.67
CA LEU A 54 -3.66 -3.43 -4.85
C LEU A 54 -4.97 -3.20 -5.61
N THR A 55 -5.09 -2.11 -6.35
CA THR A 55 -6.30 -1.81 -7.13
C THR A 55 -6.57 -2.88 -8.18
N GLN A 56 -5.52 -3.33 -8.89
CA GLN A 56 -5.61 -4.41 -9.86
C GLN A 56 -6.13 -5.70 -9.19
N GLN A 57 -5.61 -6.05 -8.02
CA GLN A 57 -6.03 -7.25 -7.31
C GLN A 57 -7.45 -7.13 -6.77
N ASN A 58 -7.83 -5.98 -6.23
CA ASN A 58 -9.20 -5.75 -5.75
C ASN A 58 -10.24 -5.89 -6.87
N LYS A 59 -9.95 -5.35 -8.05
CA LYS A 59 -10.81 -5.52 -9.23
C LYS A 59 -10.96 -6.99 -9.64
N ARG A 60 -9.89 -7.78 -9.57
CA ARG A 60 -9.93 -9.23 -9.85
C ARG A 60 -10.79 -9.97 -8.86
N VAL A 61 -10.62 -9.70 -7.57
CA VAL A 61 -11.42 -10.32 -6.51
C VAL A 61 -12.90 -9.94 -6.65
N ALA A 62 -13.19 -8.72 -7.08
CA ALA A 62 -14.56 -8.26 -7.36
C ALA A 62 -15.18 -8.88 -8.64
N GLY A 63 -14.40 -9.61 -9.44
CA GLY A 63 -14.89 -10.21 -10.67
C GLY A 63 -14.99 -9.24 -11.86
N ASP A 64 -14.23 -8.14 -11.82
CA ASP A 64 -14.17 -7.16 -12.91
C ASP A 64 -13.60 -7.81 -14.18
N SER A 65 -14.41 -7.82 -15.24
CA SER A 65 -14.07 -8.50 -16.49
C SER A 65 -12.86 -7.91 -17.19
N GLU A 66 -12.63 -6.59 -17.09
CA GLU A 66 -11.46 -5.93 -17.66
C GLU A 66 -10.19 -6.35 -16.95
N ALA A 67 -10.23 -6.44 -15.62
CA ALA A 67 -9.09 -6.87 -14.81
C ALA A 67 -8.75 -8.35 -15.01
N ILE A 68 -9.76 -9.19 -15.32
CA ILE A 68 -9.58 -10.61 -15.61
C ILE A 68 -9.05 -10.81 -17.04
N ALA A 69 -9.51 -10.01 -18.00
CA ALA A 69 -9.18 -10.13 -19.41
C ALA A 69 -7.83 -9.52 -19.80
N ALA A 70 -7.16 -8.76 -18.91
CA ALA A 70 -5.91 -8.06 -19.19
C ALA A 70 -4.67 -8.88 -18.76
N PRO A 71 -4.19 -9.85 -19.55
CA PRO A 71 -3.00 -10.63 -19.19
C PRO A 71 -1.70 -9.85 -19.38
N THR A 72 -1.70 -8.81 -20.21
CA THR A 72 -0.54 -7.93 -20.46
C THR A 72 -0.58 -6.72 -19.53
N GLY A 73 0.51 -6.45 -18.83
CA GLY A 73 0.61 -5.34 -17.86
C GLY A 73 0.18 -5.72 -16.45
N THR A 74 -0.08 -7.01 -16.21
CA THR A 74 -0.43 -7.53 -14.88
C THR A 74 0.77 -7.48 -13.94
N ILE A 75 0.65 -6.78 -12.83
CA ILE A 75 1.60 -6.86 -11.72
C ILE A 75 1.30 -8.14 -10.94
N SER A 76 2.27 -9.05 -10.88
CA SER A 76 2.14 -10.32 -10.16
C SER A 76 3.37 -10.58 -9.31
N ALA A 77 3.15 -10.98 -8.06
CA ALA A 77 4.20 -11.38 -7.12
C ALA A 77 4.54 -12.88 -7.21
N ALA A 78 3.80 -13.67 -8.01
CA ALA A 78 3.97 -15.13 -8.07
C ALA A 78 5.41 -15.52 -8.41
N GLY A 79 6.03 -16.31 -7.51
CA GLY A 79 7.40 -16.81 -7.65
C GLY A 79 8.51 -15.76 -7.58
N LYS A 80 8.19 -14.52 -7.19
CA LYS A 80 9.15 -13.40 -7.11
C LYS A 80 9.59 -13.13 -5.69
N HIS A 81 10.79 -12.57 -5.55
CA HIS A 81 11.22 -11.90 -4.33
C HIS A 81 10.66 -10.49 -4.32
N VAL A 82 9.82 -10.18 -3.35
CA VAL A 82 9.11 -8.91 -3.26
C VAL A 82 9.71 -8.08 -2.12
N VAL A 83 10.02 -6.82 -2.41
CA VAL A 83 10.39 -5.84 -1.40
C VAL A 83 9.30 -4.78 -1.33
N VAL A 84 8.75 -4.59 -0.14
CA VAL A 84 7.75 -3.55 0.17
C VAL A 84 8.45 -2.42 0.90
N ILE A 85 8.49 -1.22 0.30
CA ILE A 85 9.10 -0.04 0.89
C ILE A 85 8.01 0.78 1.58
N GLY A 86 8.06 0.80 2.91
CA GLY A 86 7.11 1.47 3.77
C GLY A 86 6.41 0.55 4.76
N GLY A 87 6.24 1.03 6.00
CA GLY A 87 5.70 0.27 7.15
C GLY A 87 4.23 0.52 7.47
N GLY A 88 3.51 1.33 6.68
CA GLY A 88 2.10 1.66 6.92
C GLY A 88 1.12 0.56 6.48
N ASP A 89 -0.18 0.81 6.69
CA ASP A 89 -1.25 -0.15 6.38
C ASP A 89 -1.28 -0.56 4.90
N THR A 90 -1.04 0.38 3.99
CA THR A 90 -0.93 0.07 2.55
C THR A 90 0.22 -0.89 2.25
N GLY A 91 1.37 -0.73 2.92
CA GLY A 91 2.48 -1.68 2.81
C GLY A 91 2.11 -3.07 3.35
N SER A 92 1.40 -3.12 4.46
CA SER A 92 0.86 -4.35 5.03
C SER A 92 -0.07 -5.09 4.05
N ASP A 93 -0.97 -4.38 3.37
CA ASP A 93 -1.85 -4.95 2.35
C ASP A 93 -1.05 -5.50 1.15
N CYS A 94 0.05 -4.83 0.76
CA CYS A 94 0.94 -5.34 -0.27
C CYS A 94 1.62 -6.65 0.15
N ILE A 95 2.00 -6.79 1.43
CA ILE A 95 2.59 -8.04 1.97
C ILE A 95 1.60 -9.19 1.84
N GLY A 96 0.40 -9.05 2.40
CA GLY A 96 -0.61 -10.10 2.34
C GLY A 96 -0.99 -10.45 0.90
N THR A 97 -1.16 -9.45 0.04
CA THR A 97 -1.44 -9.68 -1.39
C THR A 97 -0.31 -10.44 -2.08
N SER A 98 0.96 -10.10 -1.79
CA SER A 98 2.13 -10.78 -2.34
C SER A 98 2.21 -12.24 -1.91
N ASN A 99 1.95 -12.53 -0.62
CA ASN A 99 1.90 -13.89 -0.11
C ASN A 99 0.80 -14.71 -0.79
N ARG A 100 -0.40 -14.16 -0.94
CA ARG A 100 -1.53 -14.81 -1.61
C ARG A 100 -1.31 -15.01 -3.10
N HIS A 101 -0.44 -14.20 -3.75
CA HIS A 101 0.02 -14.44 -5.11
C HIS A 101 1.06 -15.57 -5.21
N GLY A 102 1.60 -16.07 -4.09
CA GLY A 102 2.66 -17.07 -4.06
C GLY A 102 4.04 -16.49 -4.31
N ALA A 103 4.36 -15.35 -3.69
CA ALA A 103 5.71 -14.79 -3.71
C ALA A 103 6.73 -15.79 -3.13
N ALA A 104 7.95 -15.81 -3.67
CA ALA A 104 9.05 -16.64 -3.15
C ALA A 104 9.55 -16.13 -1.80
N SER A 105 9.56 -14.81 -1.61
CA SER A 105 9.81 -14.15 -0.34
C SER A 105 9.19 -12.76 -0.34
N VAL A 106 8.87 -12.25 0.86
CA VAL A 106 8.42 -10.86 1.05
C VAL A 106 9.26 -10.23 2.15
N THR A 107 9.88 -9.09 1.84
CA THR A 107 10.65 -8.28 2.79
C THR A 107 10.04 -6.89 2.86
N GLN A 108 9.82 -6.36 4.06
CA GLN A 108 9.35 -4.99 4.29
C GLN A 108 10.50 -4.13 4.82
N LEU A 109 10.73 -2.98 4.19
CA LEU A 109 11.71 -1.99 4.62
C LEU A 109 10.99 -0.77 5.19
N GLU A 110 11.32 -0.39 6.42
CA GLU A 110 10.77 0.79 7.09
C GLU A 110 11.90 1.79 7.38
N ILE A 111 11.71 3.05 6.95
CA ILE A 111 12.70 4.10 7.18
C ILE A 111 12.80 4.50 8.65
N MET A 112 11.70 4.37 9.39
CA MET A 112 11.66 4.70 10.81
C MET A 112 12.33 3.60 11.66
N PRO A 113 12.91 3.94 12.80
CA PRO A 113 13.39 2.95 13.75
C PRO A 113 12.26 2.03 14.22
N GLN A 114 12.63 0.81 14.58
CA GLN A 114 11.67 -0.16 15.11
C GLN A 114 10.98 0.41 16.37
N PRO A 115 9.64 0.48 16.37
CA PRO A 115 8.90 0.90 17.55
C PRO A 115 9.14 -0.06 18.73
N PRO A 116 9.02 0.42 19.97
CA PRO A 116 9.16 -0.43 21.15
C PRO A 116 8.05 -1.51 21.19
N ALA A 117 8.34 -2.66 21.79
CA ALA A 117 7.36 -3.75 21.92
C ALA A 117 6.12 -3.34 22.74
N HIS A 118 6.30 -2.43 23.70
CA HIS A 118 5.24 -1.92 24.57
C HIS A 118 5.17 -0.40 24.51
N GLU A 119 3.96 0.15 24.65
CA GLU A 119 3.78 1.60 24.70
C GLU A 119 4.40 2.23 25.93
N ASN A 120 4.90 3.43 25.81
CA ASN A 120 5.27 4.31 26.91
C ASN A 120 4.29 5.48 26.96
N LYS A 121 3.28 5.37 27.84
CA LYS A 121 2.23 6.39 27.99
C LYS A 121 2.77 7.77 28.37
N ALA A 122 3.87 7.84 29.12
CA ALA A 122 4.48 9.10 29.47
C ALA A 122 5.02 9.88 28.28
N MET A 123 5.34 9.20 27.18
CA MET A 123 5.83 9.82 25.94
C MET A 123 4.72 10.17 24.95
N THR A 124 3.62 9.45 24.95
CA THR A 124 2.64 9.53 23.85
C THR A 124 1.24 9.98 24.27
N TRP A 125 0.88 9.86 25.57
CA TRP A 125 -0.43 10.30 26.01
C TRP A 125 -0.65 11.82 25.85
N PRO A 126 -1.77 12.32 25.29
CA PRO A 126 -2.99 11.60 24.87
C PRO A 126 -2.95 11.09 23.41
N ASP A 127 -1.85 11.17 22.73
CA ASP A 127 -1.73 10.78 21.34
C ASP A 127 -1.71 9.24 21.17
N TRP A 128 -1.67 8.83 19.90
CA TRP A 128 -1.65 7.42 19.52
C TRP A 128 -0.43 6.67 20.07
N PRO A 129 -0.63 5.48 20.70
CA PRO A 129 0.47 4.75 21.30
C PRO A 129 1.56 4.35 20.31
N LEU A 130 2.81 4.73 20.56
CA LEU A 130 3.97 4.26 19.81
C LEU A 130 4.36 2.87 20.32
N LYS A 131 4.05 1.85 19.54
CA LYS A 131 4.45 0.47 19.78
C LYS A 131 4.53 -0.33 18.50
N LEU A 132 5.35 -1.37 18.50
CA LEU A 132 5.41 -2.31 17.38
C LEU A 132 4.04 -3.00 17.21
N ARG A 133 3.54 -2.99 16.00
CA ARG A 133 2.31 -3.66 15.62
C ARG A 133 2.61 -4.63 14.48
N THR A 134 1.91 -5.74 14.50
CA THR A 134 1.93 -6.72 13.43
C THR A 134 0.49 -6.91 12.98
N SER A 135 0.23 -6.72 11.72
CA SER A 135 -1.08 -6.96 11.12
C SER A 135 -1.24 -8.43 10.74
N SER A 136 -2.48 -8.87 10.52
CA SER A 136 -2.74 -10.22 9.99
C SER A 136 -2.03 -10.49 8.67
N SER A 137 -1.92 -9.48 7.80
CA SER A 137 -1.19 -9.61 6.53
C SER A 137 0.31 -9.84 6.72
N GLN A 138 0.91 -9.22 7.74
CA GLN A 138 2.32 -9.46 8.08
C GLN A 138 2.52 -10.84 8.72
N GLU A 139 1.53 -11.35 9.46
CA GLU A 139 1.54 -12.71 10.03
C GLU A 139 1.48 -13.81 8.97
N GLU A 140 0.98 -13.51 7.76
CA GLU A 140 1.03 -14.45 6.63
C GLU A 140 2.47 -14.76 6.19
N GLY A 141 3.45 -13.93 6.56
CA GLY A 141 4.87 -14.13 6.35
C GLY A 141 5.55 -12.94 5.69
N CYS A 142 6.45 -12.27 6.44
CA CYS A 142 7.41 -11.33 5.86
C CYS A 142 8.59 -11.13 6.82
N GLU A 143 9.75 -10.84 6.24
CA GLU A 143 10.88 -10.28 6.97
C GLU A 143 10.69 -8.76 7.07
N ARG A 144 11.01 -8.17 8.23
CA ARG A 144 10.82 -6.73 8.46
C ARG A 144 12.12 -6.12 8.94
N ASP A 145 12.62 -5.15 8.16
CA ASP A 145 13.80 -4.37 8.50
C ASP A 145 13.41 -2.92 8.78
N PHE A 146 14.00 -2.35 9.81
CA PHE A 146 13.74 -0.99 10.30
C PHE A 146 14.98 -0.12 10.20
N ALA A 147 14.78 1.19 10.16
CA ALA A 147 15.83 2.19 9.97
C ALA A 147 16.63 1.99 8.66
N VAL A 148 15.94 1.55 7.60
CA VAL A 148 16.51 1.28 6.29
C VAL A 148 16.00 2.31 5.28
N ALA A 149 16.92 3.07 4.70
CA ALA A 149 16.62 4.02 3.64
C ALA A 149 17.11 3.51 2.29
N THR A 150 16.23 3.45 1.30
CA THR A 150 16.60 3.08 -0.07
C THR A 150 17.36 4.23 -0.72
N LYS A 151 18.54 3.96 -1.28
CA LYS A 151 19.39 4.92 -2.01
C LYS A 151 19.19 4.86 -3.50
N ARG A 152 19.07 3.66 -4.05
CA ARG A 152 18.81 3.45 -5.48
C ARG A 152 18.29 2.05 -5.76
N ALA A 153 17.59 1.92 -6.89
CA ALA A 153 17.32 0.63 -7.51
C ALA A 153 18.41 0.29 -8.52
N ILE A 154 18.87 -0.96 -8.51
CA ILE A 154 19.88 -1.49 -9.42
C ILE A 154 19.16 -2.43 -10.37
N GLY A 155 19.48 -2.36 -11.67
CA GLY A 155 18.83 -3.19 -12.67
C GLY A 155 19.76 -3.65 -13.78
N GLU A 156 19.33 -4.71 -14.46
CA GLU A 156 19.94 -5.23 -15.67
C GLU A 156 18.86 -5.34 -16.75
N ASP A 157 19.19 -5.00 -17.97
CA ASP A 157 18.26 -5.01 -19.12
C ASP A 157 16.93 -4.27 -18.86
N GLY A 158 16.99 -3.15 -18.10
CA GLY A 158 15.83 -2.33 -17.78
C GLY A 158 14.90 -2.91 -16.71
N LYS A 159 15.29 -4.00 -16.03
CA LYS A 159 14.52 -4.62 -14.92
C LYS A 159 15.28 -4.52 -13.62
N ILE A 160 14.55 -4.31 -12.52
CA ILE A 160 15.14 -4.28 -11.18
C ILE A 160 15.69 -5.66 -10.80
N THR A 161 16.91 -5.66 -10.25
CA THR A 161 17.56 -6.87 -9.72
C THR A 161 17.96 -6.74 -8.25
N ALA A 162 18.17 -5.51 -7.75
CA ALA A 162 18.54 -5.26 -6.36
C ALA A 162 18.15 -3.84 -5.91
N LEU A 163 18.15 -3.63 -4.59
CA LEU A 163 18.09 -2.32 -3.96
C LEU A 163 19.40 -2.07 -3.19
N GLU A 164 19.90 -0.85 -3.27
CA GLU A 164 20.94 -0.36 -2.37
C GLU A 164 20.27 0.48 -1.28
N CYS A 165 20.55 0.12 -0.03
CA CYS A 165 20.01 0.76 1.16
C CYS A 165 21.11 1.30 2.08
#